data_873819e9e624a4ef6ae802d24ed54f07
#
_entry.id   873819e9e624a4ef6ae802d24ed54f07
#
_cell.length_a   1.000
_cell.length_b   1.000
_cell.length_c   1.000
_cell.angle_alpha   90.00
_cell.angle_beta   90.00
_cell.angle_gamma   90.00
#
_symmetry.space_group_name_H-M   'P 1'
#
loop_
_entity.id
_entity.type
_entity.pdbx_description
1 polymer ?
#
loop_
_entity_poly.entity_id
_entity_poly.type
_entity_poly.pdbx_seq_one_letter_code
_entity_poly.pdbx_strand_id
1 'polypeptide(L)' 'MIECLLYRNSTAQRRLFYRVEIAMNLFSEVSVMREWGLAGGRPKAVVQCFSNLRDASRAADRHRNRAERRGYLRA' A
#
# COMPACT_ATOMS: atom_id res chain seq x y z
N MET A 1 8.99 -5.32 9.47
CA MET A 1 7.91 -4.56 8.85
C MET A 1 8.46 -3.73 7.69
N ILE A 2 7.83 -3.82 6.53
CA ILE A 2 8.26 -3.11 5.32
C ILE A 2 7.09 -2.23 4.87
N GLU A 3 7.39 -0.96 4.63
CA GLU A 3 6.38 0.02 4.23
C GLU A 3 6.84 0.79 2.99
N CYS A 4 5.92 1.02 2.07
CA CYS A 4 6.14 1.87 0.90
C CYS A 4 5.03 2.91 0.84
N LEU A 5 5.41 4.17 0.82
CA LEU A 5 4.48 5.30 0.78
C LEU A 5 4.66 6.06 -0.53
N LEU A 6 3.56 6.27 -1.24
CA LEU A 6 3.55 6.94 -2.53
C LEU A 6 2.56 8.09 -2.51
N TYR A 7 2.83 9.12 -3.29
CA TYR A 7 1.97 10.30 -3.39
C TYR A 7 1.70 10.66 -4.85
N ARG A 8 0.56 11.28 -5.06
CA ARG A 8 0.17 11.85 -6.35
C ARG A 8 -0.68 13.09 -6.10
N ASN A 9 -0.49 14.13 -6.91
CA ASN A 9 -1.38 15.28 -6.90
C ASN A 9 -2.51 15.04 -7.90
N SER A 10 -3.75 15.27 -7.47
CA SER A 10 -4.91 15.17 -8.35
C SER A 10 -5.06 16.46 -9.17
N THR A 11 -5.94 16.42 -10.18
CA THR A 11 -6.27 17.60 -11.00
C THR A 11 -6.87 18.75 -10.19
N ALA A 12 -7.47 18.44 -9.02
CA ALA A 12 -8.01 19.43 -8.09
C ALA A 12 -6.95 19.94 -7.12
N GLN A 13 -5.68 19.70 -7.37
CA GLN A 13 -4.54 20.06 -6.53
C GLN A 13 -4.61 19.46 -5.12
N ARG A 14 -5.32 18.37 -4.95
CA ARG A 14 -5.37 17.62 -3.70
C ARG A 14 -4.30 16.56 -3.70
N ARG A 15 -3.67 16.35 -2.55
CA ARG A 15 -2.66 15.32 -2.41
C ARG A 15 -3.31 13.98 -2.09
N LEU A 16 -3.06 12.99 -2.95
CA LEU A 16 -3.48 11.61 -2.75
C LEU A 16 -2.29 10.79 -2.27
N PHE A 17 -2.56 9.81 -1.44
CA PHE A 17 -1.52 8.88 -1.00
C PHE A 17 -1.93 7.43 -1.25
N TYR A 18 -0.93 6.58 -1.32
CA TYR A 18 -1.09 5.13 -1.40
C TYR A 18 0.00 4.49 -0.57
N ARG A 19 -0.39 3.68 0.40
CA ARG A 19 0.54 3.03 1.31
C ARG A 19 0.37 1.52 1.22
N VAL A 20 1.50 0.81 1.10
CA VAL A 20 1.54 -0.64 1.14
C VAL A 20 2.46 -1.05 2.28
N GLU A 21 1.97 -1.90 3.16
CA GLU A 21 2.72 -2.36 4.33
C GLU A 21 2.71 -3.87 4.40
N ILE A 22 3.87 -4.47 4.68
CA ILE A 22 4.00 -5.89 4.96
C ILE A 22 4.32 -6.04 6.44
N ALA A 23 3.54 -6.85 7.15
CA ALA A 23 3.75 -7.10 8.58
C ALA A 23 3.47 -8.57 8.90
N MET A 24 4.13 -9.08 9.92
CA MET A 24 3.85 -10.41 10.45
C MET A 24 2.93 -10.29 11.64
N ASN A 25 1.96 -11.21 11.74
CA ASN A 25 1.09 -11.29 12.90
C ASN A 25 1.58 -12.35 13.89
N LEU A 26 0.85 -12.50 15.00
CA LEU A 26 1.22 -13.43 16.07
C LEU A 26 1.13 -14.90 15.66
N PHE A 27 0.47 -15.21 14.56
CA PHE A 27 0.26 -16.58 14.08
C PHE A 27 1.21 -16.94 12.94
N SER A 28 2.30 -16.21 12.78
CA SER A 28 3.28 -16.41 11.71
C SER A 28 2.72 -16.23 10.31
N GLU A 29 1.56 -15.59 10.20
CA GLU A 29 1.03 -15.16 8.90
C GLU A 29 1.62 -13.82 8.53
N VAL A 30 1.73 -13.58 7.22
CA VAL A 30 2.23 -12.32 6.69
C VAL A 30 1.05 -11.56 6.11
N SER A 31 0.82 -10.35 6.61
CA SER A 31 -0.24 -9.51 6.10
C SER A 31 0.32 -8.45 5.14
N VAL A 32 -0.48 -8.15 4.11
CA VAL A 32 -0.23 -7.02 3.22
C VAL A 32 -1.41 -6.07 3.39
N MET A 33 -1.15 -4.89 3.89
CA MET A 33 -2.14 -3.83 4.01
C MET A 33 -1.90 -2.83 2.92
N ARG A 34 -2.96 -2.43 2.22
CA ARG A 34 -2.91 -1.27 1.34
C ARG A 34 -3.94 -0.26 1.82
N GLU A 35 -3.51 0.98 1.87
CA GLU A 35 -4.31 2.09 2.34
C GLU A 35 -4.15 3.23 1.37
N TRP A 36 -5.25 3.89 1.00
CA TRP A 36 -5.20 4.98 0.04
C TRP A 36 -6.32 5.98 0.29
N GLY A 37 -6.13 7.18 -0.21
CA GLY A 37 -7.12 8.25 -0.10
C GLY A 37 -6.50 9.62 -0.20
N LEU A 38 -7.25 10.61 0.26
CA LEU A 38 -6.76 11.98 0.38
C LEU A 38 -5.88 12.11 1.61
N ALA A 39 -4.73 12.75 1.47
CA ALA A 39 -3.88 13.08 2.62
C ALA A 39 -4.66 13.95 3.59
N GLY A 40 -4.73 13.52 4.84
CA GLY A 40 -5.52 14.21 5.88
C GLY A 40 -7.00 13.88 5.89
N GLY A 41 -7.48 13.06 4.95
CA GLY A 41 -8.87 12.62 4.90
C GLY A 41 -9.07 11.25 5.54
N ARG A 42 -10.19 10.62 5.22
CA ARG A 42 -10.50 9.25 5.68
C ARG A 42 -10.04 8.25 4.65
N PRO A 43 -9.00 7.49 4.92
CA PRO A 43 -8.48 6.52 3.96
C PRO A 43 -9.35 5.27 3.88
N LYS A 44 -9.25 4.58 2.76
CA LYS A 44 -9.74 3.21 2.62
C LYS A 44 -8.57 2.27 2.85
N ALA A 45 -8.84 1.11 3.43
CA ALA A 45 -7.81 0.13 3.69
C ALA A 45 -8.32 -1.28 3.41
N VAL A 46 -7.43 -2.12 2.89
CA VAL A 46 -7.69 -3.54 2.66
C VAL A 46 -6.50 -4.32 3.18
N VAL A 47 -6.77 -5.37 3.95
CA VAL A 47 -5.75 -6.27 4.48
C VAL A 47 -5.93 -7.64 3.87
N GLN A 48 -4.83 -8.22 3.40
CA GLN A 48 -4.77 -9.56 2.85
C GLN A 48 -3.73 -10.35 3.63
N CYS A 49 -4.06 -11.61 4.01
CA CYS A 49 -3.12 -12.47 4.72
C CYS A 49 -2.57 -13.54 3.80
N PHE A 50 -1.29 -13.86 3.99
CA PHE A 50 -0.56 -14.86 3.23
C PHE A 50 0.16 -15.80 4.19
N SER A 51 0.41 -17.02 3.74
CA SER A 51 1.08 -18.02 4.57
C SER A 51 2.60 -17.85 4.58
N ASN A 52 3.16 -17.03 3.69
CA ASN A 52 4.60 -16.84 3.60
C ASN A 52 4.95 -15.45 3.06
N LEU A 53 6.19 -15.04 3.33
CA LEU A 53 6.69 -13.72 2.93
C LEU A 53 6.80 -13.56 1.41
N ARG A 54 7.12 -14.64 0.71
CA ARG A 54 7.29 -14.61 -0.75
C ARG A 54 6.01 -14.17 -1.45
N ASP A 55 4.89 -14.79 -1.09
CA ASP A 55 3.59 -14.46 -1.70
C ASP A 55 3.13 -13.07 -1.30
N ALA A 56 3.37 -12.70 -0.03
CA ALA A 56 3.05 -11.36 0.46
C ALA A 56 3.87 -10.30 -0.30
N SER A 57 5.16 -10.53 -0.49
CA SER A 57 6.03 -9.59 -1.21
C SER A 57 5.59 -9.42 -2.67
N ARG A 58 5.20 -10.50 -3.32
CA ARG A 58 4.67 -10.43 -4.69
C ARG A 58 3.39 -9.63 -4.77
N ALA A 59 2.50 -9.82 -3.80
CA ALA A 59 1.25 -9.05 -3.73
C ALA A 59 1.53 -7.57 -3.50
N ALA A 60 2.42 -7.26 -2.57
CA ALA A 60 2.82 -5.88 -2.30
C ALA A 60 3.42 -5.21 -3.54
N ASP A 61 4.29 -5.91 -4.25
CA ASP A 61 4.90 -5.40 -5.48
C ASP A 61 3.84 -5.12 -6.56
N ARG A 62 2.85 -6.00 -6.71
CA ARG A 62 1.76 -5.77 -7.67
C ARG A 62 0.98 -4.51 -7.33
N HIS A 63 0.66 -4.30 -6.07
CA HIS A 63 -0.08 -3.11 -5.63
C HIS A 63 0.74 -1.84 -5.85
N ARG A 64 2.03 -1.87 -5.49
CA ARG A 64 2.93 -0.74 -5.70
C ARG A 64 3.07 -0.42 -7.18
N ASN A 65 3.32 -1.43 -8.02
CA ASN A 65 3.49 -1.23 -9.46
C ASN A 65 2.23 -0.66 -10.09
N ARG A 66 1.07 -1.12 -9.67
CA ARG A 66 -0.20 -0.60 -10.16
C ARG A 66 -0.40 0.86 -9.77
N ALA A 67 -0.04 1.23 -8.53
CA ALA A 67 -0.11 2.61 -8.09
C ALA A 67 0.84 3.49 -8.90
N GLU A 68 2.07 3.04 -9.14
CA GLU A 68 3.03 3.78 -9.94
C GLU A 68 2.53 4.02 -11.37
N ARG A 69 1.86 3.04 -11.98
CA ARG A 69 1.23 3.20 -13.30
C ARG A 69 0.12 4.24 -13.30
N ARG A 70 -0.50 4.50 -12.16
CA ARG A 70 -1.52 5.53 -12.00
C ARG A 70 -0.93 6.90 -11.68
N GLY A 71 0.39 7.02 -11.68
CA GLY A 71 1.08 8.28 -11.45
C GLY A 71 1.50 8.54 -10.02
N TYR A 72 1.37 7.57 -9.12
CA TYR A 72 1.87 7.72 -7.76
C TYR A 72 3.39 7.58 -7.76
N LEU A 73 4.05 8.44 -7.02
CA LEU A 73 5.50 8.45 -6.89
C LEU A 73 5.91 8.21 -5.45
N ARG A 74 7.02 7.53 -5.25
CA ARG A 74 7.57 7.30 -3.91
C ARG A 74 7.91 8.62 -3.23
N ALA A 75 7.56 8.64 -1.95
CA ALA A 75 7.93 9.78 -1.11
C ALA A 75 9.40 9.76 -0.77
#